data_4eb120d8238481175adfeff49712342c
#
_entry.id   4eb120d8238481175adfeff49712342c
#
_cell.length_a   1.000
_cell.length_b   1.000
_cell.length_c   1.000
_cell.angle_alpha   90.00
_cell.angle_beta   90.00
_cell.angle_gamma   90.00
#
_symmetry.space_group_name_H-M   'P 1'
#
loop_
_entity.id
_entity.type
_entity.pdbx_description
1 polymer ?
#
loop_
_entity_poly.entity_id
_entity_poly.type
_entity_poly.pdbx_seq_one_letter_code
_entity_poly.pdbx_strand_id
1 'polypeptide(L)'
;MLGLTLAVLAVIAASARVIGWILAAVVIAGLLYPTVQSLSARIPRALALFVVVFGTLALTIGIGYAVVDDVVNEMQELQTAVPRAAEKLERSDRFGEAATEIHLARRAKVFVDELPERLRGGDVQDALRSAATRGVAFLATGVMSIFFLMYGERLLRGAIQQLPVRRQADATRIGLSVYQRSWRYVSGSLTMAVAAGFIAYLCAMFLHLPGKAPLALWMVLLDPIPLLGVLLGALPLILLAATTATWQGSVLVAVVLIGWQIFEAVKLQPKVEAHSLHLGPFITIAVAMVGLELYGIGGAIIGLVFAVVLAATLDELVGHGPHSAKASLGSSG
;
A
#
# COMPACT_ATOMS: atom_id res chain seq x y z
N MET A 1 -7.99 21.00 -34.24
CA MET A 1 -7.53 21.01 -32.83
C MET A 1 -8.43 20.16 -31.94
N LEU A 2 -9.74 20.41 -31.86
CA LEU A 2 -10.67 19.67 -30.96
C LEU A 2 -10.70 18.14 -31.21
N GLY A 3 -10.69 17.71 -32.48
CA GLY A 3 -10.67 16.30 -32.85
C GLY A 3 -9.38 15.56 -32.45
N LEU A 4 -8.22 16.25 -32.54
CA LEU A 4 -6.96 15.68 -32.10
C LEU A 4 -6.91 15.52 -30.57
N THR A 5 -7.42 16.50 -29.84
CA THR A 5 -7.51 16.46 -28.36
C THR A 5 -8.44 15.34 -27.89
N LEU A 6 -9.60 15.17 -28.54
CA LEU A 6 -10.52 14.08 -28.25
C LEU A 6 -9.92 12.71 -28.59
N ALA A 7 -9.21 12.58 -29.71
CA ALA A 7 -8.50 11.34 -30.07
C ALA A 7 -7.40 11.00 -29.05
N VAL A 8 -6.61 11.97 -28.62
CA VAL A 8 -5.57 11.79 -27.61
C VAL A 8 -6.18 11.39 -26.26
N LEU A 9 -7.26 12.06 -25.84
CA LEU A 9 -7.98 11.69 -24.61
C LEU A 9 -8.57 10.29 -24.70
N ALA A 10 -9.13 9.90 -25.85
CA ALA A 10 -9.66 8.55 -26.05
C ALA A 10 -8.56 7.47 -25.99
N VAL A 11 -7.39 7.76 -26.60
CA VAL A 11 -6.21 6.88 -26.52
C VAL A 11 -5.69 6.78 -25.09
N ILE A 12 -5.61 7.89 -24.35
CA ILE A 12 -5.20 7.89 -22.93
C ILE A 12 -6.19 7.09 -22.09
N ALA A 13 -7.49 7.29 -22.28
CA ALA A 13 -8.52 6.55 -21.55
C ALA A 13 -8.49 5.04 -21.87
N ALA A 14 -8.31 4.67 -23.15
CA ALA A 14 -8.15 3.28 -23.56
C ALA A 14 -6.85 2.65 -23.02
N SER A 15 -5.79 3.44 -22.89
CA SER A 15 -4.47 3.02 -22.39
C SER A 15 -4.33 3.12 -20.88
N ALA A 16 -5.30 3.69 -20.16
CA ALA A 16 -5.23 3.93 -18.72
C ALA A 16 -4.85 2.65 -17.95
N ARG A 17 -5.39 1.51 -18.37
CA ARG A 17 -5.10 0.21 -17.76
C ARG A 17 -3.63 -0.20 -17.94
N VAL A 18 -3.07 -0.01 -19.11
CA VAL A 18 -1.67 -0.32 -19.41
C VAL A 18 -0.73 0.66 -18.70
N ILE A 19 -1.09 1.93 -18.65
CA ILE A 19 -0.36 2.96 -17.89
C ILE A 19 -0.30 2.58 -16.42
N GLY A 20 -1.42 2.11 -15.85
CA GLY A 20 -1.46 1.63 -14.47
C GLY A 20 -0.51 0.46 -14.24
N TRP A 21 -0.44 -0.51 -15.16
CA TRP A 21 0.51 -1.63 -15.05
C TRP A 21 1.96 -1.19 -15.13
N ILE A 22 2.28 -0.24 -16.02
CA ILE A 22 3.63 0.33 -16.15
C ILE A 22 4.01 1.08 -14.87
N LEU A 23 3.12 1.93 -14.34
CA LEU A 23 3.37 2.65 -13.08
C LEU A 23 3.57 1.69 -11.91
N ALA A 24 2.74 0.66 -11.80
CA ALA A 24 2.90 -0.40 -10.80
C ALA A 24 4.26 -1.09 -10.95
N ALA A 25 4.65 -1.43 -12.18
CA ALA A 25 5.92 -2.08 -12.45
C ALA A 25 7.12 -1.19 -12.08
N VAL A 26 7.07 0.11 -12.36
CA VAL A 26 8.11 1.07 -11.97
C VAL A 26 8.22 1.18 -10.46
N VAL A 27 7.07 1.25 -9.75
CA VAL A 27 7.04 1.32 -8.29
C VAL A 27 7.63 0.05 -7.68
N ILE A 28 7.17 -1.14 -8.14
CA ILE A 28 7.69 -2.44 -7.67
C ILE A 28 9.18 -2.56 -7.94
N ALA A 29 9.62 -2.21 -9.14
CA ALA A 29 11.04 -2.23 -9.49
C ALA A 29 11.85 -1.26 -8.60
N GLY A 30 11.35 -0.05 -8.36
CA GLY A 30 11.98 0.92 -7.47
C GLY A 30 12.10 0.42 -6.03
N LEU A 31 11.08 -0.28 -5.52
CA LEU A 31 11.09 -0.90 -4.19
C LEU A 31 12.06 -2.07 -4.08
N LEU A 32 12.17 -2.90 -5.11
CA LEU A 32 13.04 -4.08 -5.11
C LEU A 32 14.50 -3.74 -5.47
N TYR A 33 14.74 -2.61 -6.14
CA TYR A 33 16.05 -2.22 -6.64
C TYR A 33 17.16 -2.22 -5.57
N PRO A 34 16.99 -1.63 -4.36
CA PRO A 34 18.05 -1.62 -3.36
C PRO A 34 18.36 -3.03 -2.83
N THR A 35 17.33 -3.87 -2.72
CA THR A 35 17.51 -5.28 -2.30
C THR A 35 18.32 -6.05 -3.35
N VAL A 36 17.99 -5.85 -4.63
CA VAL A 36 18.76 -6.43 -5.75
C VAL A 36 20.19 -5.90 -5.74
N GLN A 37 20.40 -4.61 -5.55
CA GLN A 37 21.70 -3.98 -5.53
C GLN A 37 22.56 -4.50 -4.36
N SER A 38 22.00 -4.58 -3.16
CA SER A 38 22.68 -5.12 -1.98
C SER A 38 23.07 -6.58 -2.17
N LEU A 39 22.19 -7.38 -2.76
CA LEU A 39 22.43 -8.79 -3.01
C LEU A 39 23.43 -9.00 -4.16
N SER A 40 23.38 -8.16 -5.20
CA SER A 40 24.31 -8.21 -6.33
C SER A 40 25.76 -7.85 -5.96
N ALA A 41 25.99 -7.27 -4.78
CA ALA A 41 27.33 -7.09 -4.23
C ALA A 41 27.97 -8.42 -3.77
N ARG A 42 27.18 -9.47 -3.56
CA ARG A 42 27.63 -10.78 -3.04
C ARG A 42 27.50 -11.91 -4.04
N ILE A 43 26.54 -11.81 -4.97
CA ILE A 43 26.23 -12.85 -5.97
C ILE A 43 26.03 -12.21 -7.35
N PRO A 44 26.15 -12.98 -8.45
CA PRO A 44 25.93 -12.46 -9.79
C PRO A 44 24.55 -11.77 -9.92
N ARG A 45 24.51 -10.63 -10.61
CA ARG A 45 23.31 -9.78 -10.73
C ARG A 45 22.07 -10.55 -11.23
N ALA A 46 22.26 -11.48 -12.17
CA ALA A 46 21.17 -12.33 -12.67
C ALA A 46 20.57 -13.22 -11.56
N LEU A 47 21.43 -13.79 -10.72
CA LEU A 47 21.00 -14.62 -9.59
C LEU A 47 20.35 -13.76 -8.49
N ALA A 48 20.88 -12.57 -8.22
CA ALA A 48 20.29 -11.62 -7.28
C ALA A 48 18.87 -11.21 -7.71
N LEU A 49 18.68 -10.91 -9.01
CA LEU A 49 17.37 -10.62 -9.58
C LEU A 49 16.42 -11.81 -9.41
N PHE A 50 16.86 -13.00 -9.76
CA PHE A 50 16.05 -14.21 -9.60
C PHE A 50 15.63 -14.43 -8.15
N VAL A 51 16.57 -14.37 -7.21
CA VAL A 51 16.29 -14.58 -5.78
C VAL A 51 15.34 -13.52 -5.24
N VAL A 52 15.52 -12.25 -5.59
CA VAL A 52 14.65 -11.16 -5.09
C VAL A 52 13.26 -11.28 -5.68
N VAL A 53 13.12 -11.47 -6.99
CA VAL A 53 11.80 -11.53 -7.66
C VAL A 53 11.03 -12.77 -7.20
N PHE A 54 11.65 -13.95 -7.26
CA PHE A 54 11.00 -15.19 -6.84
C PHE A 54 10.80 -15.26 -5.32
N GLY A 55 11.72 -14.73 -4.54
CA GLY A 55 11.58 -14.60 -3.10
C GLY A 55 10.41 -13.70 -2.70
N THR A 56 10.26 -12.55 -3.35
CA THR A 56 9.11 -11.66 -3.13
C THR A 56 7.80 -12.32 -3.56
N LEU A 57 7.80 -13.01 -4.70
CA LEU A 57 6.64 -13.74 -5.18
C LEU A 57 6.25 -14.86 -4.20
N ALA A 58 7.22 -15.66 -3.76
CA ALA A 58 6.99 -16.73 -2.79
C ALA A 58 6.49 -16.18 -1.45
N LEU A 59 7.04 -15.06 -0.98
CA LEU A 59 6.56 -14.37 0.22
C LEU A 59 5.11 -13.90 0.06
N THR A 60 4.76 -13.28 -1.08
CA THR A 60 3.41 -12.81 -1.36
C THR A 60 2.42 -13.98 -1.42
N ILE A 61 2.79 -15.08 -2.09
CA ILE A 61 1.98 -16.30 -2.14
C ILE A 61 1.85 -16.91 -0.75
N GLY A 62 2.94 -16.96 0.03
CA GLY A 62 2.93 -17.51 1.40
C GLY A 62 2.01 -16.70 2.34
N ILE A 63 2.05 -15.38 2.27
CA ILE A 63 1.12 -14.50 3.03
C ILE A 63 -0.31 -14.74 2.57
N GLY A 64 -0.56 -14.79 1.24
CA GLY A 64 -1.88 -15.07 0.70
C GLY A 64 -2.42 -16.42 1.15
N TYR A 65 -1.58 -17.46 1.13
CA TYR A 65 -1.94 -18.79 1.63
C TYR A 65 -2.28 -18.76 3.13
N ALA A 66 -1.44 -18.11 3.95
CA ALA A 66 -1.68 -17.98 5.38
C ALA A 66 -3.01 -17.28 5.70
N VAL A 67 -3.35 -16.23 4.94
CA VAL A 67 -4.64 -15.52 5.08
C VAL A 67 -5.81 -16.45 4.71
N VAL A 68 -5.71 -17.16 3.59
CA VAL A 68 -6.78 -18.07 3.15
C VAL A 68 -6.94 -19.23 4.13
N ASP A 69 -5.84 -19.84 4.57
CA ASP A 69 -5.83 -20.94 5.53
C ASP A 69 -6.47 -20.52 6.87
N ASP A 70 -6.10 -19.36 7.39
CA ASP A 70 -6.67 -18.80 8.61
C ASP A 70 -8.18 -18.55 8.49
N VAL A 71 -8.62 -17.97 7.36
CA VAL A 71 -10.05 -17.77 7.10
C VAL A 71 -10.81 -19.08 6.95
N VAL A 72 -10.26 -20.07 6.24
CA VAL A 72 -10.92 -21.36 6.03
C VAL A 72 -11.02 -22.14 7.33
N ASN A 73 -9.97 -22.16 8.14
CA ASN A 73 -9.93 -22.90 9.40
C ASN A 73 -10.83 -22.27 10.48
N GLU A 74 -10.94 -20.94 10.49
CA GLU A 74 -11.75 -20.20 11.47
C GLU A 74 -13.13 -19.78 10.91
N MET A 75 -13.53 -20.34 9.76
CA MET A 75 -14.77 -19.95 9.05
C MET A 75 -16.02 -20.03 9.93
N GLN A 76 -16.18 -21.10 10.72
CA GLN A 76 -17.35 -21.26 11.59
C GLN A 76 -17.41 -20.18 12.68
N GLU A 77 -16.26 -19.80 13.22
CA GLU A 77 -16.17 -18.73 14.21
C GLU A 77 -16.46 -17.37 13.57
N LEU A 78 -15.92 -17.10 12.37
CA LEU A 78 -16.22 -15.88 11.62
C LEU A 78 -17.69 -15.74 11.28
N GLN A 79 -18.34 -16.83 10.84
CA GLN A 79 -19.78 -16.85 10.54
C GLN A 79 -20.67 -16.52 11.74
N THR A 80 -20.22 -16.78 12.94
CA THR A 80 -20.95 -16.46 14.15
C THR A 80 -20.52 -15.14 14.80
N ALA A 81 -19.23 -14.85 14.79
CA ALA A 81 -18.67 -13.66 15.46
C ALA A 81 -18.98 -12.36 14.72
N VAL A 82 -18.85 -12.34 13.38
CA VAL A 82 -19.01 -11.11 12.57
C VAL A 82 -20.46 -10.60 12.60
N PRO A 83 -21.51 -11.42 12.37
CA PRO A 83 -22.90 -10.96 12.50
C PRO A 83 -23.25 -10.51 13.93
N ARG A 84 -22.78 -11.24 14.97
CA ARG A 84 -23.00 -10.82 16.36
C ARG A 84 -22.35 -9.47 16.66
N ALA A 85 -21.17 -9.20 16.07
CA ALA A 85 -20.50 -7.92 16.19
C ALA A 85 -21.36 -6.80 15.61
N ALA A 86 -21.87 -7.02 14.40
CA ALA A 86 -22.72 -6.06 13.70
C ALA A 86 -24.06 -5.83 14.44
N GLU A 87 -24.72 -6.89 14.95
CA GLU A 87 -25.93 -6.77 15.76
C GLU A 87 -25.72 -5.98 17.06
N LYS A 88 -24.58 -6.20 17.75
CA LYS A 88 -24.26 -5.41 18.95
C LYS A 88 -24.08 -3.94 18.62
N LEU A 89 -23.50 -3.64 17.45
CA LEU A 89 -23.32 -2.27 17.00
C LEU A 89 -24.68 -1.60 16.65
N GLU A 90 -25.59 -2.33 15.98
CA GLU A 90 -26.96 -1.87 15.70
C GLU A 90 -27.78 -1.60 16.99
N ARG A 91 -27.49 -2.31 18.08
CA ARG A 91 -28.12 -2.10 19.40
C ARG A 91 -27.41 -1.07 20.28
N SER A 92 -26.34 -0.44 19.78
CA SER A 92 -25.59 0.56 20.53
C SER A 92 -26.30 1.91 20.55
N ASP A 93 -26.41 2.54 21.70
CA ASP A 93 -27.01 3.88 21.86
C ASP A 93 -26.30 4.98 21.07
N ARG A 94 -25.01 4.78 20.73
CA ARG A 94 -24.21 5.80 20.02
C ARG A 94 -24.13 5.59 18.52
N PHE A 95 -24.16 4.36 18.06
CA PHE A 95 -23.95 4.01 16.64
C PHE A 95 -25.11 3.22 16.04
N GLY A 96 -26.13 2.87 16.84
CA GLY A 96 -27.22 1.99 16.42
C GLY A 96 -28.02 2.53 15.28
N GLU A 97 -28.32 3.84 15.27
CA GLU A 97 -29.09 4.48 14.21
C GLU A 97 -28.35 4.39 12.86
N ALA A 98 -27.08 4.81 12.81
CA ALA A 98 -26.27 4.73 11.60
C ALA A 98 -26.00 3.28 11.14
N ALA A 99 -25.78 2.35 12.07
CA ALA A 99 -25.55 0.95 11.76
C ALA A 99 -26.82 0.25 11.23
N THR A 100 -27.99 0.61 11.79
CA THR A 100 -29.29 0.09 11.35
C THR A 100 -29.67 0.65 9.99
N GLU A 101 -29.40 1.93 9.71
CA GLU A 101 -29.67 2.56 8.42
C GLU A 101 -28.97 1.83 7.26
N ILE A 102 -27.71 1.42 7.47
CA ILE A 102 -26.95 0.67 6.47
C ILE A 102 -27.21 -0.85 6.53
N HIS A 103 -28.07 -1.33 7.42
CA HIS A 103 -28.36 -2.76 7.65
C HIS A 103 -27.08 -3.57 7.86
N LEU A 104 -26.24 -3.10 8.78
CA LEU A 104 -24.88 -3.62 8.99
C LEU A 104 -24.86 -5.12 9.30
N ALA A 105 -25.74 -5.59 10.21
CA ALA A 105 -25.81 -7.00 10.59
C ALA A 105 -26.18 -7.90 9.39
N ARG A 106 -27.15 -7.48 8.58
CA ARG A 106 -27.54 -8.21 7.38
C ARG A 106 -26.43 -8.26 6.35
N ARG A 107 -25.76 -7.14 6.10
CA ARG A 107 -24.63 -7.08 5.15
C ARG A 107 -23.44 -7.90 5.64
N ALA A 108 -23.13 -7.81 6.91
CA ALA A 108 -22.07 -8.59 7.55
C ALA A 108 -22.35 -10.10 7.44
N LYS A 109 -23.60 -10.51 7.71
CA LYS A 109 -24.01 -11.92 7.57
C LYS A 109 -23.89 -12.40 6.12
N VAL A 110 -24.47 -11.67 5.16
CA VAL A 110 -24.37 -12.03 3.72
C VAL A 110 -22.93 -12.12 3.28
N PHE A 111 -22.09 -11.15 3.68
CA PHE A 111 -20.67 -11.15 3.34
C PHE A 111 -19.95 -12.41 3.83
N VAL A 112 -20.18 -12.81 5.08
CA VAL A 112 -19.50 -13.96 5.68
C VAL A 112 -20.07 -15.27 5.15
N ASP A 113 -21.36 -15.34 4.88
CA ASP A 113 -22.02 -16.53 4.29
C ASP A 113 -21.54 -16.77 2.84
N GLU A 114 -21.28 -15.72 2.07
CA GLU A 114 -20.73 -15.80 0.72
C GLU A 114 -19.20 -16.01 0.69
N LEU A 115 -18.50 -15.77 1.79
CA LEU A 115 -17.05 -15.84 1.84
C LEU A 115 -16.47 -17.19 1.42
N PRO A 116 -17.04 -18.37 1.85
CA PRO A 116 -16.57 -19.67 1.40
C PRO A 116 -16.68 -19.86 -0.10
N GLU A 117 -17.76 -19.42 -0.73
CA GLU A 117 -17.97 -19.52 -2.17
C GLU A 117 -17.00 -18.60 -2.93
N ARG A 118 -16.80 -17.37 -2.42
CA ARG A 118 -15.82 -16.42 -2.98
C ARG A 118 -14.38 -16.92 -2.87
N LEU A 119 -14.01 -17.59 -1.77
CA LEU A 119 -12.68 -18.17 -1.56
C LEU A 119 -12.46 -19.46 -2.34
N ARG A 120 -13.51 -20.28 -2.49
CA ARG A 120 -13.46 -21.50 -3.30
C ARG A 120 -13.53 -21.25 -4.81
N GLY A 121 -13.71 -19.98 -5.18
CA GLY A 121 -13.61 -19.55 -6.57
C GLY A 121 -14.83 -19.80 -7.41
N GLY A 122 -16.03 -19.34 -7.06
CA GLY A 122 -17.20 -19.22 -7.94
C GLY A 122 -17.35 -20.26 -9.07
N ASP A 123 -18.23 -20.05 -10.02
CA ASP A 123 -18.28 -20.88 -11.24
C ASP A 123 -16.88 -20.99 -11.87
N VAL A 124 -16.39 -22.21 -12.05
CA VAL A 124 -15.01 -22.51 -12.54
C VAL A 124 -14.67 -21.71 -13.81
N GLN A 125 -15.66 -21.43 -14.65
CA GLN A 125 -15.47 -20.62 -15.86
C GLN A 125 -15.25 -19.13 -15.55
N ASP A 126 -15.97 -18.56 -14.59
CA ASP A 126 -15.79 -17.16 -14.20
C ASP A 126 -14.51 -16.97 -13.38
N ALA A 127 -14.14 -17.95 -12.56
CA ALA A 127 -12.85 -18.00 -11.88
C ALA A 127 -11.70 -18.10 -12.89
N LEU A 128 -11.81 -18.95 -13.93
CA LEU A 128 -10.79 -19.06 -14.98
C LEU A 128 -10.67 -17.77 -15.82
N ARG A 129 -11.80 -17.16 -16.20
CA ARG A 129 -11.80 -15.89 -16.93
C ARG A 129 -11.20 -14.74 -16.10
N SER A 130 -11.59 -14.64 -14.84
CA SER A 130 -11.05 -13.66 -13.92
C SER A 130 -9.57 -13.89 -13.62
N ALA A 131 -9.16 -15.16 -13.44
CA ALA A 131 -7.77 -15.55 -13.28
C ALA A 131 -6.95 -15.30 -14.54
N ALA A 132 -7.50 -15.56 -15.74
CA ALA A 132 -6.80 -15.27 -16.98
C ALA A 132 -6.59 -13.78 -17.18
N THR A 133 -7.63 -12.95 -16.99
CA THR A 133 -7.53 -11.50 -17.17
C THR A 133 -6.62 -10.84 -16.11
N ARG A 134 -6.74 -11.23 -14.84
CA ARG A 134 -5.90 -10.75 -13.75
C ARG A 134 -4.48 -11.32 -13.86
N GLY A 135 -4.35 -12.58 -14.29
CA GLY A 135 -3.09 -13.25 -14.53
C GLY A 135 -2.25 -12.55 -15.61
N VAL A 136 -2.88 -12.14 -16.72
CA VAL A 136 -2.21 -11.37 -17.78
C VAL A 136 -1.69 -10.03 -17.24
N ALA A 137 -2.51 -9.31 -16.48
CA ALA A 137 -2.09 -8.05 -15.85
C ALA A 137 -0.94 -8.26 -14.87
N PHE A 138 -1.03 -9.30 -14.04
CA PHE A 138 0.00 -9.65 -13.07
C PHE A 138 1.31 -10.06 -13.74
N LEU A 139 1.23 -10.92 -14.77
CA LEU A 139 2.38 -11.32 -15.56
C LEU A 139 3.00 -10.15 -16.31
N ALA A 140 2.18 -9.30 -16.94
CA ALA A 140 2.66 -8.12 -17.63
C ALA A 140 3.39 -7.16 -16.67
N THR A 141 2.80 -6.88 -15.51
CA THR A 141 3.42 -6.05 -14.47
C THR A 141 4.71 -6.69 -13.95
N GLY A 142 4.73 -8.00 -13.71
CA GLY A 142 5.91 -8.73 -13.26
C GLY A 142 7.06 -8.69 -14.29
N VAL A 143 6.76 -8.99 -15.56
CA VAL A 143 7.73 -8.92 -16.65
C VAL A 143 8.28 -7.49 -16.81
N MET A 144 7.40 -6.48 -16.77
CA MET A 144 7.80 -5.07 -16.81
C MET A 144 8.68 -4.70 -15.61
N SER A 145 8.36 -5.17 -14.41
CA SER A 145 9.17 -4.93 -13.21
C SER A 145 10.57 -5.53 -13.35
N ILE A 146 10.69 -6.75 -13.87
CA ILE A 146 11.97 -7.39 -14.16
C ILE A 146 12.74 -6.58 -15.22
N PHE A 147 12.05 -6.13 -16.26
CA PHE A 147 12.64 -5.28 -17.30
C PHE A 147 13.19 -3.97 -16.72
N PHE A 148 12.42 -3.28 -15.87
CA PHE A 148 12.89 -2.06 -15.21
C PHE A 148 14.03 -2.32 -14.23
N LEU A 149 14.05 -3.45 -13.53
CA LEU A 149 15.17 -3.85 -12.67
C LEU A 149 16.45 -4.12 -13.46
N MET A 150 16.33 -4.72 -14.65
CA MET A 150 17.47 -5.03 -15.51
C MET A 150 18.01 -3.81 -16.27
N TYR A 151 17.10 -3.04 -16.85
CA TYR A 151 17.42 -2.01 -17.84
C TYR A 151 17.11 -0.58 -17.35
N GLY A 152 16.50 -0.38 -16.20
CA GLY A 152 16.06 0.93 -15.71
C GLY A 152 17.21 1.95 -15.65
N GLU A 153 18.40 1.55 -15.20
CA GLU A 153 19.58 2.43 -15.21
C GLU A 153 20.02 2.84 -16.63
N ARG A 154 19.89 1.92 -17.59
CA ARG A 154 20.25 2.21 -18.99
C ARG A 154 19.23 3.15 -19.62
N LEU A 155 17.92 2.92 -19.34
CA LEU A 155 16.84 3.78 -19.81
C LEU A 155 16.98 5.20 -19.24
N LEU A 156 17.24 5.30 -17.93
CA LEU A 156 17.43 6.60 -17.28
C LEU A 156 18.65 7.34 -17.83
N ARG A 157 19.78 6.65 -17.98
CA ARG A 157 21.00 7.22 -18.59
C ARG A 157 20.76 7.66 -20.03
N GLY A 158 20.08 6.83 -20.84
CA GLY A 158 19.72 7.18 -22.21
C GLY A 158 18.82 8.40 -22.30
N ALA A 159 17.85 8.53 -21.40
CA ALA A 159 16.99 9.71 -21.32
C ALA A 159 17.78 10.97 -20.94
N ILE A 160 18.67 10.88 -19.95
CA ILE A 160 19.52 12.01 -19.51
C ILE A 160 20.48 12.43 -20.63
N GLN A 161 21.03 11.51 -21.39
CA GLN A 161 21.94 11.81 -22.52
C GLN A 161 21.27 12.60 -23.66
N GLN A 162 19.95 12.57 -23.77
CA GLN A 162 19.18 13.40 -24.73
C GLN A 162 19.05 14.86 -24.29
N LEU A 163 19.36 15.16 -23.03
CA LEU A 163 19.37 16.53 -22.54
C LEU A 163 20.64 17.26 -22.97
N PRO A 164 20.59 18.61 -23.12
CA PRO A 164 21.80 19.41 -23.31
C PRO A 164 22.84 19.12 -22.22
N VAL A 165 24.12 19.03 -22.57
CA VAL A 165 25.23 18.65 -21.68
C VAL A 165 25.21 19.44 -20.37
N ARG A 166 24.87 20.74 -20.44
CA ARG A 166 24.78 21.61 -19.26
C ARG A 166 23.74 21.15 -18.22
N ARG A 167 22.68 20.43 -18.65
CA ARG A 167 21.58 19.97 -17.79
C ARG A 167 21.72 18.51 -17.34
N GLN A 168 22.66 17.75 -17.91
CA GLN A 168 22.81 16.32 -17.60
C GLN A 168 23.25 16.08 -16.15
N ALA A 169 24.18 16.90 -15.64
CA ALA A 169 24.65 16.79 -14.27
C ALA A 169 23.51 17.13 -13.27
N ASP A 170 22.76 18.21 -13.54
CA ASP A 170 21.63 18.60 -12.70
C ASP A 170 20.49 17.56 -12.73
N ALA A 171 20.15 17.06 -13.90
CA ALA A 171 19.13 16.00 -14.04
C ALA A 171 19.51 14.72 -13.30
N THR A 172 20.79 14.32 -13.35
CA THR A 172 21.29 13.15 -12.60
C THR A 172 21.21 13.40 -11.09
N ARG A 173 21.61 14.57 -10.62
CA ARG A 173 21.55 14.94 -9.20
C ARG A 173 20.11 14.98 -8.70
N ILE A 174 19.21 15.64 -9.44
CA ILE A 174 17.79 15.71 -9.11
C ILE A 174 17.18 14.31 -9.06
N GLY A 175 17.40 13.49 -10.09
CA GLY A 175 16.88 12.13 -10.13
C GLY A 175 17.34 11.27 -8.96
N LEU A 176 18.61 11.37 -8.58
CA LEU A 176 19.13 10.62 -7.43
C LEU A 176 18.55 11.13 -6.10
N SER A 177 18.43 12.44 -5.93
CA SER A 177 17.82 13.06 -4.74
C SER A 177 16.36 12.64 -4.59
N VAL A 178 15.57 12.74 -5.67
CA VAL A 178 14.17 12.32 -5.71
C VAL A 178 14.03 10.84 -5.38
N TYR A 179 14.85 9.98 -5.99
CA TYR A 179 14.83 8.55 -5.71
C TYR A 179 15.14 8.23 -4.23
N GLN A 180 16.20 8.83 -3.68
CA GLN A 180 16.59 8.58 -2.28
C GLN A 180 15.54 9.06 -1.28
N ARG A 181 14.89 10.19 -1.54
CA ARG A 181 13.80 10.72 -0.71
C ARG A 181 12.57 9.82 -0.77
N SER A 182 12.12 9.50 -1.99
CA SER A 182 10.97 8.62 -2.20
C SER A 182 11.18 7.24 -1.59
N TRP A 183 12.37 6.66 -1.77
CA TRP A 183 12.72 5.38 -1.16
C TRP A 183 12.65 5.42 0.36
N ARG A 184 13.22 6.44 1.00
CA ARG A 184 13.15 6.57 2.47
C ARG A 184 11.73 6.70 2.99
N TYR A 185 10.90 7.47 2.30
CA TYR A 185 9.49 7.59 2.65
C TYR A 185 8.77 6.26 2.53
N VAL A 186 8.83 5.62 1.37
CA VAL A 186 8.10 4.39 1.10
C VAL A 186 8.58 3.24 1.98
N SER A 187 9.91 3.09 2.16
CA SER A 187 10.44 2.05 3.05
C SER A 187 10.10 2.29 4.51
N GLY A 188 10.11 3.56 4.95
CA GLY A 188 9.68 3.95 6.28
C GLY A 188 8.20 3.65 6.52
N SER A 189 7.33 4.10 5.61
CA SER A 189 5.89 3.83 5.66
C SER A 189 5.57 2.33 5.64
N LEU A 190 6.24 1.57 4.76
CA LEU A 190 6.06 0.12 4.72
C LEU A 190 6.51 -0.56 6.02
N THR A 191 7.61 -0.09 6.61
CA THR A 191 8.08 -0.64 7.89
C THR A 191 7.09 -0.37 9.01
N MET A 192 6.48 0.84 9.05
CA MET A 192 5.44 1.18 10.03
C MET A 192 4.19 0.34 9.80
N ALA A 193 3.75 0.18 8.56
CA ALA A 193 2.59 -0.64 8.22
C ALA A 193 2.77 -2.11 8.63
N VAL A 194 3.94 -2.69 8.37
CA VAL A 194 4.27 -4.07 8.81
C VAL A 194 4.30 -4.17 10.33
N ALA A 195 4.85 -3.18 11.02
CA ALA A 195 4.86 -3.17 12.48
C ALA A 195 3.45 -3.03 13.07
N ALA A 196 2.60 -2.17 12.50
CA ALA A 196 1.20 -2.02 12.89
C ALA A 196 0.41 -3.32 12.68
N GLY A 197 0.58 -3.97 11.52
CA GLY A 197 -0.03 -5.26 11.25
C GLY A 197 0.47 -6.38 12.17
N PHE A 198 1.75 -6.38 12.51
CA PHE A 198 2.30 -7.34 13.48
C PHE A 198 1.71 -7.15 14.88
N ILE A 199 1.54 -5.90 15.32
CA ILE A 199 0.86 -5.60 16.60
C ILE A 199 -0.60 -6.06 16.55
N ALA A 200 -1.31 -5.80 15.44
CA ALA A 200 -2.67 -6.27 15.25
C ALA A 200 -2.76 -7.81 15.31
N TYR A 201 -1.82 -8.51 14.66
CA TYR A 201 -1.72 -9.96 14.72
C TYR A 201 -1.51 -10.47 16.14
N LEU A 202 -0.59 -9.87 16.89
CA LEU A 202 -0.34 -10.24 18.29
C LEU A 202 -1.58 -10.01 19.17
N CYS A 203 -2.26 -8.86 19.00
CA CYS A 203 -3.50 -8.59 19.72
C CYS A 203 -4.58 -9.65 19.42
N ALA A 204 -4.77 -10.00 18.15
CA ALA A 204 -5.71 -11.02 17.74
C ALA A 204 -5.33 -12.41 18.29
N MET A 205 -4.05 -12.75 18.29
CA MET A 205 -3.52 -14.00 18.81
C MET A 205 -3.73 -14.13 20.31
N PHE A 206 -3.40 -13.09 21.10
CA PHE A 206 -3.55 -13.13 22.57
C PHE A 206 -5.01 -13.16 23.01
N LEU A 207 -5.91 -12.57 22.26
CA LEU A 207 -7.34 -12.58 22.55
C LEU A 207 -8.09 -13.74 21.89
N HIS A 208 -7.38 -14.63 21.21
CA HIS A 208 -7.94 -15.78 20.48
C HIS A 208 -9.07 -15.35 19.53
N LEU A 209 -8.87 -14.20 18.83
CA LEU A 209 -9.84 -13.71 17.85
C LEU A 209 -9.74 -14.53 16.55
N PRO A 210 -10.88 -14.82 15.90
CA PRO A 210 -10.86 -15.47 14.60
C PRO A 210 -10.35 -14.53 13.51
N GLY A 211 -9.65 -15.07 12.51
CA GLY A 211 -9.13 -14.30 11.39
C GLY A 211 -7.93 -13.42 11.70
N LYS A 212 -6.96 -13.93 12.44
CA LYS A 212 -5.74 -13.19 12.86
C LYS A 212 -4.94 -12.66 11.68
N ALA A 213 -4.68 -13.51 10.68
CA ALA A 213 -3.91 -13.14 9.51
C ALA A 213 -4.64 -12.13 8.59
N PRO A 214 -5.94 -12.30 8.26
CA PRO A 214 -6.67 -11.28 7.51
C PRO A 214 -6.80 -9.95 8.25
N LEU A 215 -6.98 -9.93 9.57
CA LEU A 215 -7.02 -8.69 10.36
C LEU A 215 -5.68 -7.94 10.34
N ALA A 216 -4.58 -8.68 10.49
CA ALA A 216 -3.24 -8.13 10.40
C ALA A 216 -2.93 -7.58 9.00
N LEU A 217 -3.26 -8.35 7.95
CA LEU A 217 -3.07 -7.90 6.57
C LEU A 217 -3.92 -6.67 6.24
N TRP A 218 -5.17 -6.63 6.72
CA TRP A 218 -6.05 -5.47 6.59
C TRP A 218 -5.41 -4.21 7.19
N MET A 219 -4.81 -4.34 8.39
CA MET A 219 -4.09 -3.25 9.02
C MET A 219 -2.89 -2.80 8.18
N VAL A 220 -2.04 -3.74 7.72
CA VAL A 220 -0.88 -3.44 6.85
C VAL A 220 -1.27 -2.69 5.57
N LEU A 221 -2.38 -3.09 4.95
CA LEU A 221 -2.82 -2.51 3.68
C LEU A 221 -3.36 -1.08 3.84
N LEU A 222 -4.01 -0.78 4.96
CA LEU A 222 -4.62 0.53 5.19
C LEU A 222 -3.68 1.53 5.88
N ASP A 223 -2.76 1.05 6.70
CA ASP A 223 -1.84 1.88 7.48
C ASP A 223 -1.09 2.95 6.66
N PRO A 224 -0.62 2.68 5.41
CA PRO A 224 0.04 3.70 4.59
C PRO A 224 -0.84 4.91 4.23
N ILE A 225 -2.15 4.83 4.42
CA ILE A 225 -3.08 5.93 4.13
C ILE A 225 -3.23 6.78 5.41
N PRO A 226 -2.65 7.99 5.47
CA PRO A 226 -2.68 8.83 6.66
C PRO A 226 -4.11 9.07 7.16
N LEU A 227 -4.32 9.03 8.46
CA LEU A 227 -5.60 9.22 9.16
C LEU A 227 -6.63 8.09 8.93
N LEU A 228 -6.79 7.63 7.68
CA LEU A 228 -7.76 6.58 7.33
C LEU A 228 -7.22 5.19 7.72
N GLY A 229 -5.93 4.96 7.57
CA GLY A 229 -5.30 3.67 7.81
C GLY A 229 -5.57 3.15 9.20
N VAL A 230 -5.35 3.98 10.18
CA VAL A 230 -5.53 3.61 11.58
C VAL A 230 -7.00 3.45 11.93
N LEU A 231 -7.85 4.42 11.52
CA LEU A 231 -9.27 4.38 11.85
C LEU A 231 -9.95 3.16 11.23
N LEU A 232 -9.74 2.94 9.93
CA LEU A 232 -10.35 1.84 9.19
C LEU A 232 -9.59 0.51 9.40
N GLY A 233 -8.27 0.57 9.64
CA GLY A 233 -7.44 -0.61 9.89
C GLY A 233 -7.73 -1.25 11.24
N ALA A 234 -7.86 -0.45 12.29
CA ALA A 234 -8.14 -0.92 13.65
C ALA A 234 -9.61 -1.31 13.89
N LEU A 235 -10.54 -0.74 13.10
CA LEU A 235 -11.98 -0.91 13.33
C LEU A 235 -12.43 -2.37 13.37
N PRO A 236 -12.09 -3.26 12.39
CA PRO A 236 -12.52 -4.66 12.42
C PRO A 236 -12.00 -5.39 13.64
N LEU A 237 -10.74 -5.14 14.02
CA LEU A 237 -10.11 -5.78 15.16
C LEU A 237 -10.78 -5.36 16.48
N ILE A 238 -11.04 -4.07 16.67
CA ILE A 238 -11.73 -3.55 17.87
C ILE A 238 -13.16 -4.09 17.96
N LEU A 239 -13.90 -4.10 16.84
CA LEU A 239 -15.27 -4.61 16.80
C LEU A 239 -15.31 -6.10 17.12
N LEU A 240 -14.41 -6.88 16.54
CA LEU A 240 -14.36 -8.30 16.79
C LEU A 240 -13.96 -8.59 18.26
N ALA A 241 -12.99 -7.88 18.80
CA ALA A 241 -12.62 -7.97 20.20
C ALA A 241 -13.79 -7.62 21.14
N ALA A 242 -14.60 -6.59 20.80
CA ALA A 242 -15.76 -6.18 21.59
C ALA A 242 -16.88 -7.22 21.66
N THR A 243 -16.87 -8.19 20.78
CA THR A 243 -17.94 -9.19 20.65
C THR A 243 -17.54 -10.59 21.09
N THR A 244 -16.29 -10.96 20.86
CA THR A 244 -15.75 -12.31 21.14
C THR A 244 -14.93 -12.36 22.42
N ALA A 245 -14.20 -11.28 22.73
CA ALA A 245 -13.41 -11.18 23.95
C ALA A 245 -14.20 -10.58 25.13
N THR A 246 -13.56 -10.57 26.30
CA THR A 246 -14.08 -9.82 27.44
C THR A 246 -13.97 -8.32 27.18
N TRP A 247 -14.79 -7.49 27.86
CA TRP A 247 -14.72 -6.03 27.74
C TRP A 247 -13.31 -5.48 28.05
N GLN A 248 -12.60 -6.12 28.98
CA GLN A 248 -11.22 -5.81 29.32
C GLN A 248 -10.27 -6.07 28.17
N GLY A 249 -10.46 -7.16 27.41
CA GLY A 249 -9.69 -7.48 26.21
C GLY A 249 -9.89 -6.43 25.10
N SER A 250 -11.12 -5.98 24.91
CA SER A 250 -11.44 -4.93 23.92
C SER A 250 -10.78 -3.60 24.27
N VAL A 251 -10.83 -3.21 25.55
CA VAL A 251 -10.15 -2.02 26.04
C VAL A 251 -8.64 -2.14 25.87
N LEU A 252 -8.08 -3.32 26.17
CA LEU A 252 -6.64 -3.56 25.98
C LEU A 252 -6.22 -3.38 24.52
N VAL A 253 -6.96 -3.96 23.56
CA VAL A 253 -6.69 -3.79 22.13
C VAL A 253 -6.76 -2.32 21.74
N ALA A 254 -7.81 -1.62 22.16
CA ALA A 254 -7.95 -0.20 21.84
C ALA A 254 -6.78 0.62 22.42
N VAL A 255 -6.39 0.38 23.65
CA VAL A 255 -5.25 1.05 24.30
C VAL A 255 -3.93 0.76 23.59
N VAL A 256 -3.69 -0.50 23.21
CA VAL A 256 -2.46 -0.90 22.48
C VAL A 256 -2.41 -0.24 21.10
N LEU A 257 -3.52 -0.28 20.34
CA LEU A 257 -3.56 0.31 19.00
C LEU A 257 -3.49 1.86 19.04
N ILE A 258 -4.18 2.49 19.98
CA ILE A 258 -4.09 3.94 20.17
C ILE A 258 -2.67 4.32 20.62
N GLY A 259 -2.10 3.57 21.56
CA GLY A 259 -0.72 3.77 22.02
C GLY A 259 0.30 3.64 20.87
N TRP A 260 0.15 2.62 20.02
CA TRP A 260 0.96 2.47 18.82
C TRP A 260 0.80 3.68 17.90
N GLN A 261 -0.43 4.11 17.66
CA GLN A 261 -0.73 5.25 16.81
C GLN A 261 -0.10 6.55 17.30
N ILE A 262 -0.20 6.82 18.60
CA ILE A 262 0.44 7.99 19.19
C ILE A 262 1.97 7.89 19.05
N PHE A 263 2.53 6.71 19.30
CA PHE A 263 3.97 6.47 19.15
C PHE A 263 4.42 6.69 17.69
N GLU A 264 3.68 6.16 16.74
CA GLU A 264 3.93 6.34 15.31
C GLU A 264 3.86 7.83 14.92
N ALA A 265 2.76 8.51 15.23
CA ALA A 265 2.54 9.91 14.89
C ALA A 265 3.57 10.85 15.52
N VAL A 266 4.00 10.59 16.76
CA VAL A 266 4.91 11.48 17.50
C VAL A 266 6.37 11.15 17.24
N LYS A 267 6.73 9.89 17.08
CA LYS A 267 8.15 9.46 17.04
C LYS A 267 8.62 8.95 15.67
N LEU A 268 7.78 8.24 14.94
CA LEU A 268 8.20 7.59 13.70
C LEU A 268 7.89 8.45 12.48
N GLN A 269 6.67 8.93 12.37
CA GLN A 269 6.20 9.72 11.24
C GLN A 269 7.06 10.97 11.02
N PRO A 270 7.43 11.79 12.04
CA PRO A 270 8.30 12.94 11.83
C PRO A 270 9.69 12.58 11.30
N LYS A 271 10.23 11.41 11.66
CA LYS A 271 11.53 10.95 11.15
C LYS A 271 11.47 10.56 9.68
N VAL A 272 10.35 10.01 9.24
CA VAL A 272 10.10 9.64 7.83
C VAL A 272 9.81 10.90 7.02
N GLU A 273 9.02 11.83 7.56
CA GLU A 273 8.62 13.08 6.89
C GLU A 273 9.68 14.16 6.90
N ALA A 274 10.58 14.21 7.89
CA ALA A 274 11.60 15.27 8.03
C ALA A 274 12.54 15.42 6.81
N HIS A 275 12.59 14.41 5.94
CA HIS A 275 13.40 14.41 4.71
C HIS A 275 12.57 14.21 3.44
N SER A 276 11.26 14.13 3.58
CA SER A 276 10.32 13.94 2.48
C SER A 276 9.17 14.93 2.65
N LEU A 277 9.10 15.84 1.76
CA LEU A 277 7.93 16.54 1.25
C LEU A 277 6.86 17.07 2.23
N HIS A 278 6.64 18.33 2.11
CA HIS A 278 5.47 19.05 2.62
C HIS A 278 4.20 18.74 1.77
N LEU A 279 3.93 17.46 1.49
CA LEU A 279 2.62 17.04 1.04
C LEU A 279 1.68 17.14 2.24
N GLY A 280 0.88 18.17 2.29
CA GLY A 280 -0.15 18.27 3.32
C GLY A 280 -1.07 17.05 3.31
N PRO A 281 -1.66 16.66 4.45
CA PRO A 281 -2.51 15.47 4.58
C PRO A 281 -3.66 15.46 3.56
N PHE A 282 -4.15 16.62 3.16
CA PHE A 282 -5.20 16.76 2.14
C PHE A 282 -4.79 16.21 0.77
N ILE A 283 -3.58 16.55 0.29
CA ILE A 283 -3.09 16.07 -1.02
C ILE A 283 -2.89 14.55 -0.97
N THR A 284 -2.35 14.05 0.13
CA THR A 284 -2.11 12.62 0.33
C THR A 284 -3.42 11.83 0.29
N ILE A 285 -4.45 12.30 0.99
CA ILE A 285 -5.78 11.69 1.01
C ILE A 285 -6.42 11.79 -0.37
N ALA A 286 -6.39 12.96 -1.02
CA ALA A 286 -6.98 13.14 -2.34
C ALA A 286 -6.36 12.21 -3.39
N VAL A 287 -5.03 12.08 -3.41
CA VAL A 287 -4.34 11.18 -4.33
C VAL A 287 -4.62 9.71 -4.01
N ALA A 288 -4.67 9.35 -2.74
CA ALA A 288 -5.04 7.99 -2.33
C ALA A 288 -6.48 7.65 -2.75
N MET A 289 -7.44 8.59 -2.60
CA MET A 289 -8.82 8.40 -3.04
C MET A 289 -8.94 8.27 -4.56
N VAL A 290 -8.24 9.11 -5.32
CA VAL A 290 -8.21 9.00 -6.79
C VAL A 290 -7.58 7.66 -7.21
N GLY A 291 -6.49 7.26 -6.57
CA GLY A 291 -5.86 5.96 -6.83
C GLY A 291 -6.79 4.79 -6.50
N LEU A 292 -7.51 4.88 -5.38
CA LEU A 292 -8.50 3.88 -4.95
C LEU A 292 -9.63 3.72 -5.97
N GLU A 293 -10.15 4.84 -6.48
CA GLU A 293 -11.22 4.83 -7.48
C GLU A 293 -10.75 4.23 -8.80
N LEU A 294 -9.54 4.56 -9.26
CA LEU A 294 -9.03 4.11 -10.55
C LEU A 294 -8.59 2.63 -10.56
N TYR A 295 -7.93 2.16 -9.50
CA TYR A 295 -7.27 0.85 -9.48
C TYR A 295 -7.44 0.10 -8.14
N GLY A 296 -8.42 0.50 -7.31
CA GLY A 296 -8.64 -0.10 -6.00
C GLY A 296 -7.51 0.17 -5.00
N ILE A 297 -7.37 -0.67 -3.98
CA ILE A 297 -6.36 -0.51 -2.90
C ILE A 297 -4.94 -0.41 -3.46
N GLY A 298 -4.59 -1.21 -4.48
CA GLY A 298 -3.30 -1.12 -5.15
C GLY A 298 -3.06 0.24 -5.81
N GLY A 299 -4.11 0.82 -6.40
CA GLY A 299 -4.07 2.17 -6.97
C GLY A 299 -3.85 3.26 -5.93
N ALA A 300 -4.44 3.13 -4.74
CA ALA A 300 -4.20 4.06 -3.65
C ALA A 300 -2.71 4.10 -3.24
N ILE A 301 -2.09 2.93 -3.10
CA ILE A 301 -0.66 2.81 -2.76
C ILE A 301 0.22 3.39 -3.89
N ILE A 302 -0.06 3.03 -5.14
CA ILE A 302 0.69 3.53 -6.31
C ILE A 302 0.53 5.05 -6.43
N GLY A 303 -0.68 5.57 -6.26
CA GLY A 303 -0.98 7.00 -6.27
C GLY A 303 -0.18 7.75 -5.20
N LEU A 304 -0.12 7.20 -3.99
CA LEU A 304 0.66 7.76 -2.90
C LEU A 304 2.16 7.83 -3.24
N VAL A 305 2.73 6.75 -3.76
CA VAL A 305 4.15 6.73 -4.19
C VAL A 305 4.38 7.76 -5.31
N PHE A 306 3.45 7.86 -6.26
CA PHE A 306 3.54 8.83 -7.34
C PHE A 306 3.49 10.28 -6.82
N ALA A 307 2.60 10.59 -5.87
CA ALA A 307 2.52 11.90 -5.22
C ALA A 307 3.84 12.26 -4.53
N VAL A 308 4.44 11.31 -3.82
CA VAL A 308 5.75 11.47 -3.17
C VAL A 308 6.85 11.78 -4.18
N VAL A 309 6.92 11.04 -5.28
CA VAL A 309 7.89 11.27 -6.36
C VAL A 309 7.69 12.65 -7.01
N LEU A 310 6.43 12.99 -7.32
CA LEU A 310 6.09 14.27 -7.93
C LEU A 310 6.49 15.46 -7.05
N ALA A 311 6.14 15.40 -5.77
CA ALA A 311 6.44 16.47 -4.85
C ALA A 311 7.96 16.56 -4.58
N ALA A 312 8.71 15.42 -4.47
CA ALA A 312 10.18 15.44 -4.41
C ALA A 312 10.78 16.14 -5.62
N THR A 313 10.20 15.90 -6.78
CA THR A 313 10.65 16.54 -8.03
C THR A 313 10.36 18.04 -8.02
N LEU A 314 9.18 18.45 -7.58
CA LEU A 314 8.80 19.86 -7.49
C LEU A 314 9.67 20.63 -6.48
N ASP A 315 9.90 20.07 -5.30
CA ASP A 315 10.77 20.66 -4.28
C ASP A 315 12.20 20.90 -4.78
N GLU A 316 12.74 19.93 -5.52
CA GLU A 316 14.10 20.05 -6.07
C GLU A 316 14.15 21.07 -7.21
N LEU A 317 13.11 21.16 -8.04
CA LEU A 317 13.01 22.13 -9.14
C LEU A 317 12.81 23.58 -8.64
N VAL A 318 12.03 23.75 -7.56
CA VAL A 318 11.76 25.09 -6.97
C VAL A 318 12.91 25.56 -6.06
N GLY A 319 13.93 24.71 -5.84
CA GLY A 319 15.10 25.11 -5.05
C GLY A 319 14.91 25.03 -3.54
N HIS A 320 13.83 24.40 -3.05
CA HIS A 320 13.59 24.14 -1.63
C HIS A 320 14.26 22.86 -1.12
N GLY A 321 15.13 22.24 -1.94
CA GLY A 321 15.87 21.03 -1.58
C GLY A 321 16.94 21.29 -0.50
N PRO A 322 17.37 20.24 0.26
CA PRO A 322 18.32 20.38 1.38
C PRO A 322 19.69 20.95 0.96
N HIS A 323 19.98 21.02 -0.32
CA HIS A 323 21.21 21.65 -0.83
C HIS A 323 21.13 23.18 -0.92
N SER A 324 19.93 23.76 -1.11
CA SER A 324 19.75 25.22 -1.12
C SER A 324 19.86 25.82 0.30
N ALA A 325 19.38 25.09 1.31
CA ALA A 325 19.52 25.51 2.72
C ALA A 325 20.98 25.55 3.19
N LYS A 326 21.85 24.66 2.70
CA LYS A 326 23.30 24.71 3.03
C LYS A 326 24.03 25.83 2.30
N ALA A 327 23.61 26.18 1.09
CA ALA A 327 24.22 27.29 0.34
C ALA A 327 23.88 28.65 0.95
N SER A 328 22.68 28.82 1.50
CA SER A 328 22.29 30.09 2.18
C SER A 328 22.98 30.30 3.53
N LEU A 329 23.36 29.23 4.24
CA LEU A 329 24.10 29.31 5.50
C LEU A 329 25.61 29.48 5.31
N GLY A 330 26.15 29.15 4.14
CA GLY A 330 27.56 29.32 3.80
C GLY A 330 27.94 30.70 3.24
N SER A 331 26.94 31.53 2.87
CA SER A 331 27.16 32.86 2.29
C SER A 331 27.04 34.02 3.32
N SER A 332 26.79 33.74 4.60
CA SER A 332 26.65 34.71 5.71
C SER A 332 27.77 34.62 6.75
N GLY A 333 28.93 34.03 6.34
CA GLY A 333 30.14 34.00 7.18
C GLY A 333 31.25 34.89 6.68
#